data_770633f69a63d2899772bfb22d91aeb6
#
_entry.id   770633f69a63d2899772bfb22d91aeb6
#
_cell.length_a   1.000
_cell.length_b   1.000
_cell.length_c   1.000
_cell.angle_alpha   90.00
_cell.angle_beta   90.00
_cell.angle_gamma   90.00
#
_symmetry.space_group_name_H-M   'P 1'
#
loop_
_entity.id
_entity.type
_entity.pdbx_description
1 polymer ?
#
loop_
_entity_poly.entity_id
_entity_poly.type
_entity_poly.pdbx_seq_one_letter_code
_entity_poly.pdbx_strand_id
1 'polypeptide(L)'
;PGSDIPATFLRRRVLASKSFEEAKEWILNSKRCVSNNTVLVGKGQALDFEAYPSGANIIEPDEDGILAHANHFVVHPELDAIHGRPKNRDARFVELVKPKAGHITVEDIKEALRDHKYYPLSICGHTDPDGDDYGRDRMTVSSMIADFDAQEVHICAGNPCQGEYIVYKL
;
A
#
# COMPACT_ATOMS: atom_id res chain seq x y z
N PRO A 1 -23.52 -3.90 20.66
CA PRO A 1 -22.42 -3.77 19.74
C PRO A 1 -22.95 -4.07 18.34
N GLY A 2 -22.99 -3.06 17.48
CA GLY A 2 -23.46 -3.23 16.11
C GLY A 2 -22.50 -4.15 15.36
N SER A 3 -23.03 -4.97 14.47
CA SER A 3 -22.28 -5.84 13.57
C SER A 3 -21.61 -4.98 12.50
N ASP A 4 -20.43 -4.47 12.80
CA ASP A 4 -19.64 -3.75 11.82
C ASP A 4 -19.13 -4.72 10.75
N ILE A 5 -18.94 -4.23 9.53
CA ILE A 5 -18.55 -5.05 8.39
C ILE A 5 -17.08 -5.45 8.53
N PRO A 6 -16.71 -6.73 8.52
CA PRO A 6 -15.31 -7.15 8.47
C PRO A 6 -14.61 -6.63 7.22
N ALA A 7 -13.33 -6.24 7.34
CA ALA A 7 -12.57 -5.60 6.26
C ALA A 7 -12.55 -6.41 4.95
N THR A 8 -12.50 -7.73 5.04
CA THR A 8 -12.50 -8.62 3.85
C THR A 8 -13.82 -8.58 3.07
N PHE A 9 -14.96 -8.47 3.76
CA PHE A 9 -16.26 -8.32 3.11
C PHE A 9 -16.38 -6.94 2.45
N LEU A 10 -15.90 -5.89 3.12
CA LEU A 10 -15.88 -4.56 2.54
C LEU A 10 -15.00 -4.50 1.28
N ARG A 11 -13.78 -5.07 1.32
CA ARG A 11 -12.92 -5.19 0.13
C ARG A 11 -13.63 -5.91 -1.02
N ARG A 12 -14.30 -7.02 -0.72
CA ARG A 12 -15.08 -7.74 -1.73
C ARG A 12 -16.17 -6.88 -2.34
N ARG A 13 -16.85 -6.06 -1.54
CA ARG A 13 -17.91 -5.15 -2.00
C ARG A 13 -17.35 -4.04 -2.87
N VAL A 14 -16.23 -3.44 -2.45
CA VAL A 14 -15.49 -2.42 -3.22
C VAL A 14 -15.09 -2.96 -4.59
N LEU A 15 -14.52 -4.17 -4.65
CA LEU A 15 -14.13 -4.83 -5.90
C LEU A 15 -15.33 -5.19 -6.81
N ALA A 16 -16.52 -5.36 -6.25
CA ALA A 16 -17.73 -5.62 -7.00
C ALA A 16 -18.48 -4.36 -7.47
N SER A 17 -17.95 -3.18 -7.15
CA SER A 17 -18.55 -1.89 -7.54
C SER A 17 -18.45 -1.68 -9.05
N LYS A 18 -19.46 -1.02 -9.61
CA LYS A 18 -19.56 -0.78 -11.05
C LYS A 18 -18.86 0.51 -11.49
N SER A 19 -18.49 1.35 -10.55
CA SER A 19 -17.80 2.62 -10.82
C SER A 19 -16.83 2.96 -9.68
N PHE A 20 -15.89 3.87 -9.97
CA PHE A 20 -14.97 4.42 -8.98
C PHE A 20 -15.73 5.12 -7.84
N GLU A 21 -16.76 5.90 -8.16
CA GLU A 21 -17.56 6.60 -7.16
C GLU A 21 -18.35 5.63 -6.26
N GLU A 22 -18.94 4.57 -6.81
CA GLU A 22 -19.59 3.54 -5.99
C GLU A 22 -18.59 2.88 -5.03
N ALA A 23 -17.39 2.55 -5.50
CA ALA A 23 -16.32 1.98 -4.68
C ALA A 23 -15.89 2.93 -3.56
N LYS A 24 -15.70 4.21 -3.88
CA LYS A 24 -15.38 5.29 -2.94
C LYS A 24 -16.46 5.44 -1.86
N GLU A 25 -17.73 5.48 -2.25
CA GLU A 25 -18.86 5.57 -1.32
C GLU A 25 -18.87 4.38 -0.33
N TRP A 26 -18.61 3.17 -0.81
CA TRP A 26 -18.49 1.99 0.07
C TRP A 26 -17.36 2.15 1.08
N ILE A 27 -16.21 2.67 0.67
CA ILE A 27 -15.09 2.91 1.59
C ILE A 27 -15.44 3.98 2.62
N LEU A 28 -16.04 5.09 2.21
CA LEU A 28 -16.33 6.22 3.10
C LEU A 28 -17.44 5.92 4.10
N ASN A 29 -18.55 5.31 3.64
CA ASN A 29 -19.78 5.24 4.42
C ASN A 29 -20.00 3.90 5.14
N SER A 30 -19.12 2.90 4.94
CA SER A 30 -19.29 1.62 5.62
C SER A 30 -18.86 1.66 7.07
N LYS A 31 -19.70 1.13 7.94
CA LYS A 31 -19.31 0.83 9.32
C LYS A 31 -18.29 -0.30 9.32
N ARG A 32 -17.20 -0.12 10.04
CA ARG A 32 -16.08 -1.07 10.10
C ARG A 32 -15.62 -1.32 11.52
N CYS A 33 -15.13 -2.52 11.79
CA CYS A 33 -14.68 -2.92 13.11
C CYS A 33 -13.18 -2.68 13.34
N VAL A 34 -12.40 -2.42 12.29
CA VAL A 34 -10.94 -2.21 12.36
C VAL A 34 -10.51 -1.10 11.44
N SER A 35 -9.40 -0.45 11.80
CA SER A 35 -8.73 0.50 10.93
C SER A 35 -8.01 -0.24 9.80
N ASN A 36 -8.03 0.36 8.61
CA ASN A 36 -7.29 -0.14 7.46
C ASN A 36 -6.97 1.00 6.50
N ASN A 37 -5.90 0.81 5.74
CA ASN A 37 -5.60 1.62 4.59
C ASN A 37 -6.08 0.93 3.32
N THR A 38 -6.58 1.69 2.36
CA THR A 38 -7.06 1.19 1.07
C THR A 38 -6.73 2.19 -0.03
N VAL A 39 -5.87 1.81 -0.95
CA VAL A 39 -5.66 2.57 -2.18
C VAL A 39 -6.66 2.08 -3.23
N LEU A 40 -7.48 2.98 -3.72
CA LEU A 40 -8.44 2.74 -4.80
C LEU A 40 -7.88 3.36 -6.09
N VAL A 41 -7.71 2.55 -7.11
CA VAL A 41 -7.20 2.97 -8.41
C VAL A 41 -8.23 2.63 -9.49
N GLY A 42 -8.43 3.53 -10.42
CA GLY A 42 -9.31 3.33 -11.57
C GLY A 42 -8.99 4.39 -12.63
N LYS A 43 -9.46 4.21 -13.82
CA LYS A 43 -9.26 5.03 -15.04
C LYS A 43 -8.76 6.48 -14.80
N GLY A 44 -7.46 6.66 -14.64
CA GLY A 44 -6.83 7.98 -14.44
C GLY A 44 -7.06 8.61 -13.06
N GLN A 45 -7.55 7.84 -12.09
CA GLN A 45 -7.80 8.30 -10.73
C GLN A 45 -7.13 7.36 -9.72
N ALA A 46 -6.58 7.93 -8.66
CA ALA A 46 -6.09 7.19 -7.52
C ALA A 46 -6.42 7.98 -6.24
N LEU A 47 -6.93 7.30 -5.23
CA LEU A 47 -7.17 7.87 -3.91
C LEU A 47 -6.74 6.85 -2.85
N ASP A 48 -6.15 7.33 -1.78
CA ASP A 48 -5.86 6.52 -0.62
C ASP A 48 -6.82 6.89 0.52
N PHE A 49 -7.29 5.88 1.23
CA PHE A 49 -8.24 6.01 2.31
C PHE A 49 -7.65 5.46 3.60
N GLU A 50 -7.34 6.34 4.53
CA GLU A 50 -7.08 5.99 5.92
C GLU A 50 -8.41 5.83 6.64
N ALA A 51 -8.87 4.61 6.76
CA ALA A 51 -10.19 4.30 7.28
C ALA A 51 -10.11 3.70 8.69
N TYR A 52 -10.97 4.18 9.60
CA TYR A 52 -11.05 3.77 11.00
C TYR A 52 -12.52 3.66 11.45
N PRO A 53 -12.82 3.07 12.61
CA PRO A 53 -14.21 2.79 13.00
C PRO A 53 -15.16 3.98 12.96
N SER A 54 -14.68 5.19 13.26
CA SER A 54 -15.50 6.40 13.31
C SER A 54 -15.44 7.27 12.04
N GLY A 55 -14.66 6.87 11.01
CA GLY A 55 -14.57 7.67 9.78
C GLY A 55 -13.53 7.17 8.78
N ALA A 56 -13.23 8.03 7.82
CA ALA A 56 -12.15 7.83 6.85
C ALA A 56 -11.64 9.18 6.36
N ASN A 57 -10.33 9.27 6.11
CA ASN A 57 -9.69 10.39 5.44
C ASN A 57 -9.28 9.99 4.04
N ILE A 58 -9.29 10.95 3.14
CA ILE A 58 -8.79 10.77 1.76
C ILE A 58 -7.44 11.44 1.66
N ILE A 59 -6.48 10.74 1.08
CA ILE A 59 -5.18 11.26 0.67
C ILE A 59 -5.13 11.20 -0.86
N GLU A 60 -4.86 12.33 -1.48
CA GLU A 60 -4.73 12.46 -2.93
C GLU A 60 -3.27 12.30 -3.35
N PRO A 61 -2.99 11.91 -4.61
CA PRO A 61 -1.65 11.97 -5.18
C PRO A 61 -1.07 13.39 -5.08
N ASP A 62 0.25 13.49 -5.00
CA ASP A 62 0.95 14.76 -5.04
C ASP A 62 0.86 15.43 -6.43
N GLU A 63 1.51 16.59 -6.59
CA GLU A 63 1.56 17.35 -7.86
C GLU A 63 2.19 16.58 -9.03
N ASP A 64 2.99 15.56 -8.74
CA ASP A 64 3.61 14.67 -9.71
C ASP A 64 2.78 13.39 -9.96
N GLY A 65 1.61 13.28 -9.35
CA GLY A 65 0.72 12.12 -9.46
C GLY A 65 1.19 10.91 -8.65
N ILE A 66 2.10 11.10 -7.68
CA ILE A 66 2.63 10.03 -6.84
C ILE A 66 1.81 9.93 -5.56
N LEU A 67 1.40 8.72 -5.24
CA LEU A 67 0.70 8.37 -4.00
C LEU A 67 1.41 7.19 -3.34
N ALA A 68 1.92 7.37 -2.14
CA ALA A 68 2.60 6.32 -1.39
C ALA A 68 2.13 6.30 0.06
N HIS A 69 1.92 5.10 0.59
CA HIS A 69 1.49 4.88 1.96
C HIS A 69 2.16 3.65 2.57
N ALA A 70 2.53 3.73 3.83
CA ALA A 70 3.05 2.61 4.60
C ALA A 70 2.06 2.20 5.71
N ASN A 71 2.52 1.49 6.72
CA ASN A 71 1.67 0.92 7.78
C ASN A 71 1.50 1.87 8.99
N HIS A 72 1.21 3.15 8.75
CA HIS A 72 0.94 4.12 9.81
C HIS A 72 -0.10 5.13 9.34
N PHE A 73 -0.76 5.83 10.27
CA PHE A 73 -1.64 6.92 9.93
C PHE A 73 -0.82 8.18 9.59
N VAL A 74 -1.11 8.79 8.44
CA VAL A 74 -0.50 10.05 7.99
C VAL A 74 -1.33 11.23 8.45
N VAL A 75 -2.66 11.16 8.29
CA VAL A 75 -3.57 12.27 8.65
C VAL A 75 -3.82 12.32 10.16
N HIS A 76 -3.95 11.17 10.81
CA HIS A 76 -4.20 11.05 12.25
C HIS A 76 -3.15 10.15 12.94
N PRO A 77 -1.90 10.62 13.09
CA PRO A 77 -0.82 9.83 13.70
C PRO A 77 -1.14 9.35 15.13
N GLU A 78 -2.04 10.04 15.84
CA GLU A 78 -2.50 9.67 17.17
C GLU A 78 -3.35 8.39 17.20
N LEU A 79 -3.84 7.94 16.05
CA LEU A 79 -4.58 6.68 15.93
C LEU A 79 -3.67 5.46 15.76
N ASP A 80 -2.36 5.65 15.62
CA ASP A 80 -1.41 4.55 15.55
C ASP A 80 -1.35 3.79 16.88
N ALA A 81 -1.92 2.59 16.90
CA ALA A 81 -1.90 1.72 18.08
C ALA A 81 -0.54 1.05 18.30
N ILE A 82 0.34 1.01 17.30
CA ILE A 82 1.62 0.32 17.35
C ILE A 82 2.74 1.35 17.24
N HIS A 83 3.43 1.55 18.37
CA HIS A 83 4.63 2.36 18.44
C HIS A 83 5.86 1.57 17.94
N GLY A 84 6.88 2.27 17.46
CA GLY A 84 8.15 1.67 17.03
C GLY A 84 8.16 1.11 15.59
N ARG A 85 7.07 1.24 14.83
CA ARG A 85 7.10 0.88 13.39
C ARG A 85 7.93 1.88 12.59
N PRO A 86 8.74 1.40 11.63
CA PRO A 86 9.38 2.31 10.67
C PRO A 86 8.32 3.09 9.89
N LYS A 87 8.41 4.42 9.92
CA LYS A 87 7.48 5.35 9.27
C LYS A 87 8.11 6.05 8.07
N ASN A 88 9.08 5.40 7.43
CA ASN A 88 9.92 6.04 6.41
C ASN A 88 9.94 5.31 5.07
N ARG A 89 9.20 4.20 4.92
CA ARG A 89 9.20 3.41 3.69
C ARG A 89 8.45 4.09 2.54
N ASP A 90 7.35 4.76 2.85
CA ASP A 90 6.58 5.58 1.91
C ASP A 90 7.40 6.78 1.43
N ALA A 91 7.96 7.56 2.35
CA ALA A 91 8.84 8.68 2.00
C ALA A 91 10.06 8.22 1.20
N ARG A 92 10.65 7.06 1.56
CA ARG A 92 11.75 6.47 0.80
C ARG A 92 11.34 6.03 -0.60
N PHE A 93 10.17 5.45 -0.75
CA PHE A 93 9.65 5.07 -2.05
C PHE A 93 9.47 6.30 -2.94
N VAL A 94 8.85 7.36 -2.43
CA VAL A 94 8.72 8.64 -3.14
C VAL A 94 10.09 9.21 -3.53
N GLU A 95 11.07 9.22 -2.60
CA GLU A 95 12.46 9.67 -2.88
C GLU A 95 13.07 8.96 -4.11
N LEU A 96 12.78 7.66 -4.26
CA LEU A 96 13.33 6.84 -5.35
C LEU A 96 12.63 7.08 -6.69
N VAL A 97 11.31 7.27 -6.70
CA VAL A 97 10.54 7.34 -7.95
C VAL A 97 10.29 8.77 -8.42
N LYS A 98 10.23 9.75 -7.52
CA LYS A 98 9.95 11.16 -7.85
C LYS A 98 10.87 11.78 -8.89
N PRO A 99 12.20 11.49 -8.94
CA PRO A 99 13.07 12.01 -9.99
C PRO A 99 12.68 11.56 -11.41
N LYS A 100 11.85 10.53 -11.53
CA LYS A 100 11.35 9.97 -12.79
C LYS A 100 9.86 10.27 -13.01
N ALA A 101 9.27 11.18 -12.26
CA ALA A 101 7.86 11.54 -12.37
C ALA A 101 7.44 11.83 -13.82
N GLY A 102 6.28 11.33 -14.24
CA GLY A 102 5.80 11.38 -15.62
C GLY A 102 6.43 10.37 -16.58
N HIS A 103 7.49 9.65 -16.17
CA HIS A 103 8.18 8.63 -16.98
C HIS A 103 8.56 7.39 -16.16
N ILE A 104 7.89 7.17 -15.03
CA ILE A 104 8.13 6.01 -14.15
C ILE A 104 7.74 4.74 -14.91
N THR A 105 8.69 3.81 -15.02
CA THR A 105 8.50 2.51 -15.64
C THR A 105 8.29 1.41 -14.61
N VAL A 106 7.80 0.25 -15.05
CA VAL A 106 7.69 -0.94 -14.21
C VAL A 106 9.04 -1.33 -13.60
N GLU A 107 10.13 -1.19 -14.37
CA GLU A 107 11.48 -1.50 -13.87
C GLU A 107 11.92 -0.52 -12.77
N ASP A 108 11.56 0.76 -12.87
CA ASP A 108 11.83 1.74 -11.81
C ASP A 108 11.12 1.37 -10.51
N ILE A 109 9.87 0.91 -10.61
CA ILE A 109 9.11 0.42 -9.45
C ILE A 109 9.76 -0.85 -8.87
N LYS A 110 10.19 -1.81 -9.71
CA LYS A 110 10.90 -3.01 -9.25
C LYS A 110 12.18 -2.66 -8.52
N GLU A 111 12.96 -1.71 -9.03
CA GLU A 111 14.17 -1.22 -8.36
C GLU A 111 13.85 -0.58 -7.01
N ALA A 112 12.83 0.28 -6.94
CA ALA A 112 12.40 0.89 -5.69
C ALA A 112 11.92 -0.15 -4.66
N LEU A 113 11.22 -1.19 -5.11
CA LEU A 113 10.78 -2.30 -4.24
C LEU A 113 11.94 -3.17 -3.73
N ARG A 114 13.12 -3.10 -4.34
CA ARG A 114 14.34 -3.78 -3.90
C ARG A 114 15.19 -2.97 -2.93
N ASP A 115 14.81 -1.73 -2.61
CA ASP A 115 15.60 -0.82 -1.76
C ASP A 115 15.78 -1.36 -0.34
N HIS A 116 17.03 -1.27 0.14
CA HIS A 116 17.44 -1.74 1.47
C HIS A 116 17.85 -0.60 2.43
N LYS A 117 17.61 0.66 2.08
CA LYS A 117 17.82 1.75 3.04
C LYS A 117 16.99 1.49 4.29
N TYR A 118 17.61 1.56 5.44
CA TYR A 118 17.04 1.20 6.75
C TYR A 118 16.89 -0.32 7.00
N TYR A 119 17.73 -1.13 6.33
CA TYR A 119 17.79 -2.57 6.60
C TYR A 119 17.87 -2.87 8.11
N PRO A 120 17.18 -3.91 8.62
CA PRO A 120 16.37 -4.89 7.89
C PRO A 120 14.92 -4.43 7.62
N LEU A 121 14.46 -3.32 8.21
CA LEU A 121 13.07 -2.82 8.13
C LEU A 121 12.90 -1.81 6.98
N SER A 122 13.45 -2.11 5.82
CA SER A 122 13.43 -1.34 4.58
C SER A 122 12.16 -1.59 3.74
N ILE A 123 12.09 -1.03 2.52
CA ILE A 123 11.03 -1.35 1.54
C ILE A 123 11.10 -2.84 1.21
N CYS A 124 12.28 -3.35 0.83
CA CYS A 124 12.54 -4.79 0.81
C CYS A 124 12.96 -5.23 2.21
N GLY A 125 12.00 -5.51 3.06
CA GLY A 125 12.24 -5.89 4.45
C GLY A 125 12.75 -7.31 4.59
N HIS A 126 13.65 -7.52 5.53
CA HIS A 126 14.22 -8.83 5.88
C HIS A 126 14.01 -9.12 7.36
N THR A 127 14.05 -10.40 7.73
CA THR A 127 14.04 -10.79 9.15
C THR A 127 15.24 -10.20 9.88
N ASP A 128 15.02 -9.79 11.11
CA ASP A 128 16.07 -9.30 12.01
C ASP A 128 16.17 -10.26 13.23
N PRO A 129 17.07 -11.26 13.18
CA PRO A 129 17.20 -12.22 14.29
C PRO A 129 17.54 -11.57 15.63
N ASP A 130 18.22 -10.43 15.60
CA ASP A 130 18.63 -9.67 16.77
C ASP A 130 17.62 -8.55 17.14
N GLY A 131 16.56 -8.40 16.32
CA GLY A 131 15.51 -7.41 16.50
C GLY A 131 14.56 -7.74 17.66
N ASP A 132 13.71 -6.77 17.95
CA ASP A 132 12.59 -6.96 18.88
C ASP A 132 11.51 -7.88 18.26
N ASP A 133 10.47 -8.16 19.04
CA ASP A 133 9.35 -9.02 18.62
C ASP A 133 8.65 -8.52 17.34
N TYR A 134 8.82 -7.24 17.00
CA TYR A 134 8.26 -6.69 15.76
C TYR A 134 9.12 -7.01 14.53
N GLY A 135 10.44 -6.95 14.63
CA GLY A 135 11.37 -7.13 13.49
C GLY A 135 11.77 -8.58 13.25
N ARG A 136 11.83 -9.39 14.34
CA ARG A 136 12.43 -10.73 14.32
C ARG A 136 11.91 -11.66 13.24
N ASP A 137 10.59 -11.73 13.07
CA ASP A 137 9.92 -12.69 12.18
C ASP A 137 9.23 -12.01 10.99
N ARG A 138 9.58 -10.76 10.68
CA ARG A 138 8.94 -10.01 9.61
C ARG A 138 9.86 -9.83 8.42
N MET A 139 9.32 -10.11 7.25
CA MET A 139 10.00 -9.89 5.98
C MET A 139 9.00 -9.56 4.89
N THR A 140 9.47 -9.04 3.78
CA THR A 140 8.67 -8.92 2.56
C THR A 140 8.48 -10.33 1.96
N VAL A 141 7.25 -10.80 1.94
CA VAL A 141 6.90 -12.15 1.46
C VAL A 141 6.44 -12.16 0.01
N SER A 142 6.09 -11.01 -0.54
CA SER A 142 5.75 -10.83 -1.95
C SER A 142 5.71 -9.36 -2.31
N SER A 143 5.84 -9.06 -3.60
CA SER A 143 5.53 -7.75 -4.16
C SER A 143 4.70 -7.91 -5.45
N MET A 144 3.84 -6.93 -5.71
CA MET A 144 2.96 -6.92 -6.86
C MET A 144 2.94 -5.52 -7.48
N ILE A 145 3.02 -5.48 -8.80
CA ILE A 145 2.90 -4.25 -9.59
C ILE A 145 1.79 -4.48 -10.60
N ALA A 146 0.79 -3.61 -10.61
CA ALA A 146 -0.28 -3.62 -11.61
C ALA A 146 -0.04 -2.47 -12.60
N ASP A 147 0.20 -2.82 -13.84
CA ASP A 147 0.27 -1.88 -14.97
C ASP A 147 -1.08 -1.90 -15.69
N PHE A 148 -1.87 -0.86 -15.46
CA PHE A 148 -3.22 -0.77 -16.03
C PHE A 148 -3.22 -0.44 -17.52
N ASP A 149 -2.19 0.25 -18.00
CA ASP A 149 -2.08 0.60 -19.43
C ASP A 149 -1.66 -0.62 -20.26
N ALA A 150 -0.70 -1.39 -19.76
CA ALA A 150 -0.28 -2.65 -20.40
C ALA A 150 -1.26 -3.81 -20.12
N GLN A 151 -2.18 -3.67 -19.17
CA GLN A 151 -3.03 -4.73 -18.64
C GLN A 151 -2.23 -5.93 -18.13
N GLU A 152 -1.24 -5.64 -17.32
CA GLU A 152 -0.32 -6.63 -16.76
C GLU A 152 -0.26 -6.54 -15.23
N VAL A 153 -0.04 -7.69 -14.60
CA VAL A 153 0.34 -7.77 -13.20
C VAL A 153 1.66 -8.51 -13.08
N HIS A 154 2.63 -7.87 -12.46
CA HIS A 154 3.93 -8.44 -12.16
C HIS A 154 3.95 -8.88 -10.72
N ILE A 155 4.20 -10.15 -10.44
CA ILE A 155 4.21 -10.73 -9.10
C ILE A 155 5.56 -11.36 -8.83
N CYS A 156 6.17 -10.98 -7.71
CA CYS A 156 7.37 -11.61 -7.17
C CYS A 156 7.03 -12.29 -5.85
N ALA A 157 7.35 -13.56 -5.72
CA ALA A 157 7.26 -14.30 -4.46
C ALA A 157 8.56 -14.12 -3.66
N GLY A 158 8.43 -13.93 -2.35
CA GLY A 158 9.57 -13.65 -1.47
C GLY A 158 10.05 -12.21 -1.57
N ASN A 159 11.30 -12.00 -1.14
CA ASN A 159 11.96 -10.71 -1.20
C ASN A 159 12.24 -10.30 -2.66
N PRO A 160 11.81 -9.12 -3.12
CA PRO A 160 12.02 -8.69 -4.50
C PRO A 160 13.49 -8.53 -4.90
N CYS A 161 14.40 -8.39 -3.95
CA CYS A 161 15.85 -8.37 -4.21
C CYS A 161 16.43 -9.73 -4.59
N GLN A 162 15.73 -10.83 -4.30
CA GLN A 162 16.17 -12.21 -4.54
C GLN A 162 15.26 -12.94 -5.52
N GLY A 163 14.03 -12.48 -5.68
CA GLY A 163 13.02 -13.12 -6.50
C GLY A 163 12.95 -12.55 -7.92
N GLU A 164 12.27 -13.29 -8.79
CA GLU A 164 11.94 -12.89 -10.14
C GLU A 164 10.46 -12.51 -10.24
N TYR A 165 10.14 -11.51 -11.07
CA TYR A 165 8.78 -11.11 -11.34
C TYR A 165 8.19 -11.94 -12.49
N ILE A 166 7.10 -12.64 -12.19
CA ILE A 166 6.29 -13.33 -13.20
C ILE A 166 5.20 -12.37 -13.66
N VAL A 167 5.02 -12.28 -14.97
CA VAL A 167 4.05 -11.38 -15.60
C VAL A 167 2.80 -12.15 -15.97
N TYR A 168 1.65 -11.62 -15.57
CA TYR A 168 0.33 -12.14 -15.93
C TYR A 168 -0.43 -11.08 -16.72
N LYS A 169 -1.09 -11.48 -17.81
CA LYS A 169 -2.04 -10.64 -18.54
C LYS A 169 -3.39 -10.64 -17.81
N LEU A 170 -4.05 -9.45 -17.76
CA LEU A 170 -5.39 -9.25 -17.20
C LEU A 170 -6.47 -9.43 -18.26
#